data_76d951615b04fd07c04635111cd3484f
#
_entry.id   76d951615b04fd07c04635111cd3484f
#
_cell.length_a   1.000
_cell.length_b   1.000
_cell.length_c   1.000
_cell.angle_alpha   90.00
_cell.angle_beta   90.00
_cell.angle_gamma   90.00
#
_symmetry.space_group_name_H-M   'P 1'
#
loop_
_entity.id
_entity.type
_entity.pdbx_description
1 polymer ?
#
loop_
_entity_poly.entity_id
_entity_poly.type
_entity_poly.pdbx_seq_one_letter_code
_entity_poly.pdbx_strand_id
1 'polypeptide(L)'
;MIKVAVIGASGYTGLELIKILVNHPHFELAYVATSEGGVKLTELHPSLQGIIVCDVHKADAEELARSCDLAFLALPHQTAMGFVKALMALNVKVVDLSADYRLKRETYEAHYCEHIDPENLDHSVYGLPEMYRESIKSARLVANPGCYPTAALLGLHHFVDYIDENYPIFIDAKSGVSGAGKKCTSSTHYIAINENIFPYKPFEHRHEPEIHEKIYLKSSKAFDIHFVPHLIPATRADLNDAYMLIHAILQQLTILKE
;
A
#
# COMPACT_ATOMS: atom_id res chain seq x y z
N MET A 1 17.40 -19.48 -0.77
CA MET A 1 16.48 -18.38 -0.41
C MET A 1 16.30 -17.49 -1.63
N ILE A 2 15.14 -16.87 -1.78
CA ILE A 2 14.87 -15.89 -2.84
C ILE A 2 15.56 -14.59 -2.43
N LYS A 3 16.41 -14.04 -3.29
CA LYS A 3 17.12 -12.79 -3.04
C LYS A 3 16.20 -11.60 -3.33
N VAL A 4 16.05 -10.73 -2.35
CA VAL A 4 15.10 -9.62 -2.43
C VAL A 4 15.78 -8.27 -2.28
N ALA A 5 15.21 -7.29 -2.97
CA ALA A 5 15.60 -5.89 -2.88
C ALA A 5 14.51 -5.05 -2.21
N VAL A 6 14.91 -4.00 -1.50
CA VAL A 6 14.03 -2.93 -1.02
C VAL A 6 14.50 -1.59 -1.58
N ILE A 7 13.69 -0.98 -2.44
CA ILE A 7 13.90 0.38 -2.94
C ILE A 7 12.97 1.34 -2.20
N GLY A 8 13.49 2.46 -1.73
CA GLY A 8 12.78 3.40 -0.86
C GLY A 8 12.98 3.10 0.62
N ALA A 9 14.14 2.56 0.96
CA ALA A 9 14.51 2.15 2.32
C ALA A 9 14.48 3.27 3.36
N SER A 10 14.54 4.54 2.97
CA SER A 10 14.53 5.68 3.90
C SER A 10 13.16 5.97 4.54
N GLY A 11 12.07 5.47 3.94
CA GLY A 11 10.70 5.65 4.42
C GLY A 11 10.31 4.72 5.56
N TYR A 12 9.16 4.98 6.19
CA TYR A 12 8.61 4.08 7.21
C TYR A 12 8.27 2.71 6.65
N THR A 13 7.63 2.64 5.49
CA THR A 13 7.29 1.38 4.82
C THR A 13 8.53 0.56 4.48
N GLY A 14 9.59 1.21 3.96
CA GLY A 14 10.87 0.54 3.71
C GLY A 14 11.50 -0.03 4.98
N LEU A 15 11.45 0.71 6.10
CA LEU A 15 11.93 0.20 7.39
C LEU A 15 11.14 -1.02 7.86
N GLU A 16 9.81 -1.00 7.79
CA GLU A 16 8.99 -2.14 8.24
C GLU A 16 9.19 -3.38 7.34
N LEU A 17 9.33 -3.19 6.01
CA LEU A 17 9.72 -4.27 5.11
C LEU A 17 11.06 -4.88 5.50
N ILE A 18 12.08 -4.08 5.77
CA ILE A 18 13.41 -4.56 6.18
C ILE A 18 13.31 -5.36 7.47
N LYS A 19 12.56 -4.90 8.48
CA LYS A 19 12.36 -5.63 9.73
C LYS A 19 11.74 -7.02 9.52
N ILE A 20 10.76 -7.11 8.61
CA ILE A 20 10.12 -8.39 8.25
C ILE A 20 11.12 -9.29 7.51
N LEU A 21 11.86 -8.73 6.55
CA LEU A 21 12.75 -9.49 5.67
C LEU A 21 13.98 -10.05 6.39
N VAL A 22 14.53 -9.31 7.36
CA VAL A 22 15.74 -9.74 8.12
C VAL A 22 15.54 -11.10 8.80
N ASN A 23 14.33 -11.42 9.24
CA ASN A 23 14.03 -12.69 9.91
C ASN A 23 13.17 -13.63 9.05
N HIS A 24 13.00 -13.34 7.76
CA HIS A 24 12.10 -14.12 6.90
C HIS A 24 12.73 -15.47 6.52
N PRO A 25 12.04 -16.61 6.69
CA PRO A 25 12.65 -17.94 6.49
C PRO A 25 12.97 -18.28 5.03
N HIS A 26 12.37 -17.57 4.07
CA HIS A 26 12.49 -17.87 2.64
C HIS A 26 13.13 -16.76 1.81
N PHE A 27 13.24 -15.54 2.37
CA PHE A 27 13.80 -14.37 1.68
C PHE A 27 15.15 -13.99 2.29
N GLU A 28 16.07 -13.55 1.42
CA GLU A 28 17.35 -12.98 1.78
C GLU A 28 17.37 -11.52 1.32
N LEU A 29 17.53 -10.59 2.24
CA LEU A 29 17.68 -9.17 1.91
C LEU A 29 19.05 -8.91 1.30
N ALA A 30 19.13 -8.85 -0.03
CA ALA A 30 20.38 -8.77 -0.79
C ALA A 30 20.71 -7.35 -1.28
N TYR A 31 19.71 -6.49 -1.42
CA TYR A 31 19.91 -5.13 -1.94
C TYR A 31 18.98 -4.14 -1.23
N VAL A 32 19.54 -3.04 -0.74
CA VAL A 32 18.80 -1.96 -0.09
C VAL A 32 19.17 -0.65 -0.76
N ALA A 33 18.18 0.13 -1.19
CA ALA A 33 18.46 1.34 -1.95
C ALA A 33 17.55 2.53 -1.58
N THR A 34 18.12 3.71 -1.80
CA THR A 34 17.42 5.01 -1.77
C THR A 34 17.77 5.82 -3.02
N SER A 35 17.20 7.02 -3.18
CA SER A 35 17.54 7.94 -4.28
C SER A 35 19.02 8.37 -4.28
N GLU A 36 19.63 8.42 -3.11
CA GLU A 36 20.99 8.96 -2.93
C GLU A 36 22.03 7.84 -2.70
N GLY A 37 21.72 6.87 -1.85
CA GLY A 37 22.64 5.83 -1.45
C GLY A 37 23.83 6.32 -0.61
N GLY A 38 24.89 5.51 -0.53
CA GLY A 38 26.19 5.91 0.01
C GLY A 38 26.28 6.03 1.55
N VAL A 39 25.31 5.47 2.28
CA VAL A 39 25.27 5.45 3.75
C VAL A 39 25.07 4.02 4.26
N LYS A 40 25.30 3.79 5.54
CA LYS A 40 24.91 2.54 6.20
C LYS A 40 23.42 2.56 6.54
N LEU A 41 22.79 1.38 6.46
CA LEU A 41 21.38 1.25 6.81
C LEU A 41 21.07 1.67 8.25
N THR A 42 22.02 1.47 9.17
CA THR A 42 21.95 1.88 10.58
C THR A 42 22.04 3.40 10.77
N GLU A 43 22.58 4.13 9.81
CA GLU A 43 22.56 5.61 9.83
C GLU A 43 21.17 6.13 9.45
N LEU A 44 20.49 5.48 8.49
CA LEU A 44 19.10 5.80 8.13
C LEU A 44 18.12 5.40 9.24
N HIS A 45 18.37 4.25 9.87
CA HIS A 45 17.51 3.63 10.85
C HIS A 45 18.31 3.10 12.06
N PRO A 46 18.60 3.95 13.06
CA PRO A 46 19.35 3.54 14.26
C PRO A 46 18.75 2.34 15.00
N SER A 47 17.44 2.12 14.88
CA SER A 47 16.75 0.97 15.46
C SER A 47 17.19 -0.39 14.90
N LEU A 48 17.93 -0.43 13.81
CA LEU A 48 18.47 -1.65 13.21
C LEU A 48 19.92 -1.95 13.65
N GLN A 49 20.47 -1.11 14.55
CA GLN A 49 21.83 -1.32 15.07
C GLN A 49 21.91 -2.66 15.83
N GLY A 50 22.92 -3.46 15.53
CA GLY A 50 23.09 -4.80 16.10
C GLY A 50 22.18 -5.89 15.49
N ILE A 51 21.28 -5.55 14.59
CA ILE A 51 20.37 -6.48 13.90
C ILE A 51 20.90 -6.82 12.51
N ILE A 52 21.26 -5.81 11.73
CA ILE A 52 21.79 -5.98 10.39
C ILE A 52 22.86 -4.93 10.07
N VAL A 53 23.90 -5.37 9.33
CA VAL A 53 24.90 -4.47 8.77
C VAL A 53 24.76 -4.55 7.24
N CYS A 54 24.34 -3.44 6.64
CA CYS A 54 24.06 -3.38 5.21
C CYS A 54 24.39 -1.98 4.68
N ASP A 55 24.99 -1.93 3.49
CA ASP A 55 25.18 -0.69 2.75
C ASP A 55 23.88 -0.31 2.03
N VAL A 56 23.63 0.98 1.92
CA VAL A 56 22.51 1.51 1.16
C VAL A 56 23.03 2.00 -0.19
N HIS A 57 22.54 1.40 -1.26
CA HIS A 57 22.91 1.73 -2.63
C HIS A 57 22.10 2.91 -3.16
N LYS A 58 22.60 3.57 -4.19
CA LYS A 58 21.75 4.40 -5.03
C LYS A 58 20.88 3.47 -5.87
N ALA A 59 19.58 3.75 -5.95
CA ALA A 59 18.65 2.89 -6.66
C ALA A 59 19.00 2.80 -8.17
N ASP A 60 19.32 1.59 -8.61
CA ASP A 60 19.65 1.26 -9.98
C ASP A 60 19.05 -0.10 -10.35
N ALA A 61 18.23 -0.13 -11.44
CA ALA A 61 17.48 -1.33 -11.81
C ALA A 61 18.39 -2.42 -12.39
N GLU A 62 19.45 -2.06 -13.11
CA GLU A 62 20.37 -3.04 -13.70
C GLU A 62 21.27 -3.67 -12.63
N GLU A 63 21.74 -2.89 -11.67
CA GLU A 63 22.53 -3.38 -10.56
C GLU A 63 21.71 -4.36 -9.71
N LEU A 64 20.46 -3.97 -9.39
CA LEU A 64 19.51 -4.81 -8.64
C LEU A 64 19.25 -6.14 -9.37
N ALA A 65 18.98 -6.10 -10.67
CA ALA A 65 18.65 -7.29 -11.46
C ALA A 65 19.78 -8.34 -11.53
N ARG A 66 21.02 -7.94 -11.29
CA ARG A 66 22.17 -8.87 -11.21
C ARG A 66 22.22 -9.67 -9.91
N SER A 67 21.54 -9.18 -8.88
CA SER A 67 21.67 -9.71 -7.51
C SER A 67 20.37 -10.18 -6.87
N CYS A 68 19.22 -9.82 -7.43
CA CYS A 68 17.92 -10.08 -6.81
C CYS A 68 16.90 -10.69 -7.78
N ASP A 69 16.06 -11.56 -7.22
CA ASP A 69 14.98 -12.24 -7.94
C ASP A 69 13.66 -11.43 -7.83
N LEU A 70 13.51 -10.62 -6.78
CA LEU A 70 12.30 -9.89 -6.43
C LEU A 70 12.65 -8.51 -5.84
N ALA A 71 11.91 -7.50 -6.24
CA ALA A 71 12.03 -6.14 -5.69
C ALA A 71 10.73 -5.68 -5.01
N PHE A 72 10.87 -5.13 -3.81
CA PHE A 72 9.83 -4.36 -3.13
C PHE A 72 10.06 -2.87 -3.37
N LEU A 73 9.07 -2.17 -3.94
CA LEU A 73 9.16 -0.75 -4.26
C LEU A 73 8.33 0.07 -3.26
N ALA A 74 8.99 0.63 -2.24
CA ALA A 74 8.40 1.57 -1.28
C ALA A 74 8.63 3.02 -1.73
N LEU A 75 8.21 3.32 -2.97
CA LEU A 75 8.44 4.58 -3.67
C LEU A 75 7.18 5.43 -3.76
N PRO A 76 7.33 6.76 -3.93
CA PRO A 76 6.20 7.61 -4.28
C PRO A 76 5.55 7.21 -5.61
N HIS A 77 4.26 7.52 -5.74
CA HIS A 77 3.53 7.40 -7.02
C HIS A 77 4.30 8.09 -8.16
N GLN A 78 4.16 7.60 -9.38
CA GLN A 78 4.85 8.02 -10.60
C GLN A 78 6.33 7.59 -10.65
N THR A 79 7.07 7.66 -9.53
CA THR A 79 8.47 7.22 -9.48
C THR A 79 8.55 5.69 -9.61
N ALA A 80 7.60 4.96 -9.05
CA ALA A 80 7.58 3.50 -9.09
C ALA A 80 7.39 2.97 -10.52
N MET A 81 6.58 3.61 -11.36
CA MET A 81 6.34 3.16 -12.75
C MET A 81 7.64 2.98 -13.56
N GLY A 82 8.59 3.92 -13.44
CA GLY A 82 9.87 3.82 -14.14
C GLY A 82 10.70 2.61 -13.70
N PHE A 83 10.72 2.33 -12.39
CA PHE A 83 11.41 1.15 -11.85
C PHE A 83 10.69 -0.15 -12.20
N VAL A 84 9.37 -0.20 -12.09
CA VAL A 84 8.58 -1.39 -12.49
C VAL A 84 8.87 -1.74 -13.95
N LYS A 85 8.75 -0.78 -14.86
CA LYS A 85 9.01 -0.98 -16.28
C LYS A 85 10.39 -1.54 -16.55
N ALA A 86 11.43 -0.98 -15.92
CA ALA A 86 12.81 -1.44 -16.07
C ALA A 86 13.02 -2.85 -15.50
N LEU A 87 12.54 -3.12 -14.29
CA LEU A 87 12.71 -4.39 -13.60
C LEU A 87 11.96 -5.54 -14.29
N MET A 88 10.73 -5.28 -14.76
CA MET A 88 9.95 -6.24 -15.51
C MET A 88 10.65 -6.64 -16.83
N ALA A 89 11.25 -5.67 -17.53
CA ALA A 89 12.07 -5.94 -18.73
C ALA A 89 13.30 -6.77 -18.42
N LEU A 90 13.87 -6.64 -17.22
CA LEU A 90 15.02 -7.40 -16.72
C LEU A 90 14.65 -8.74 -16.05
N ASN A 91 13.38 -9.15 -16.15
CA ASN A 91 12.84 -10.39 -15.55
C ASN A 91 12.86 -10.45 -14.01
N VAL A 92 12.96 -9.34 -13.33
CA VAL A 92 12.81 -9.27 -11.87
C VAL A 92 11.34 -9.22 -11.52
N LYS A 93 10.89 -10.00 -10.54
CA LYS A 93 9.53 -9.89 -9.99
C LYS A 93 9.42 -8.62 -9.14
N VAL A 94 8.23 -8.03 -9.13
CA VAL A 94 8.02 -6.75 -8.42
C VAL A 94 6.79 -6.82 -7.51
N VAL A 95 6.95 -6.32 -6.30
CA VAL A 95 5.84 -5.92 -5.41
C VAL A 95 5.89 -4.40 -5.28
N ASP A 96 4.95 -3.73 -5.93
CA ASP A 96 4.83 -2.28 -5.89
C ASP A 96 3.89 -1.83 -4.77
N LEU A 97 4.39 -0.98 -3.86
CA LEU A 97 3.62 -0.41 -2.76
C LEU A 97 3.03 0.96 -3.09
N SER A 98 3.29 1.49 -4.29
CA SER A 98 2.66 2.72 -4.77
C SER A 98 1.20 2.47 -5.22
N ALA A 99 0.51 3.50 -5.70
CA ALA A 99 -0.82 3.34 -6.28
C ALA A 99 -0.80 3.01 -7.78
N ASP A 100 0.39 2.97 -8.39
CA ASP A 100 0.53 3.07 -9.84
C ASP A 100 -0.07 1.86 -10.59
N TYR A 101 -0.15 0.70 -9.96
CA TYR A 101 -0.61 -0.54 -10.60
C TYR A 101 -1.87 -1.16 -9.96
N ARG A 102 -2.58 -0.42 -9.09
CA ARG A 102 -3.74 -0.94 -8.33
C ARG A 102 -5.05 -0.88 -9.08
N LEU A 103 -5.20 0.11 -9.96
CA LEU A 103 -6.46 0.50 -10.60
C LEU A 103 -6.43 0.20 -12.10
N LYS A 104 -7.60 0.12 -12.72
CA LYS A 104 -7.69 0.19 -14.18
C LYS A 104 -7.12 1.52 -14.66
N ARG A 105 -6.60 1.52 -15.90
CA ARG A 105 -5.94 2.69 -16.48
C ARG A 105 -6.81 3.95 -16.41
N GLU A 106 -8.05 3.85 -16.82
CA GLU A 106 -8.97 5.00 -16.85
C GLU A 106 -9.20 5.58 -15.46
N THR A 107 -9.39 4.70 -14.46
CA THR A 107 -9.57 5.11 -13.06
C THR A 107 -8.29 5.73 -12.50
N TYR A 108 -7.13 5.16 -12.81
CA TYR A 108 -5.84 5.71 -12.38
C TYR A 108 -5.60 7.10 -12.97
N GLU A 109 -5.76 7.25 -14.28
CA GLU A 109 -5.50 8.51 -14.98
C GLU A 109 -6.48 9.62 -14.57
N ALA A 110 -7.71 9.27 -14.17
CA ALA A 110 -8.68 10.25 -13.65
C ALA A 110 -8.30 10.82 -12.27
N HIS A 111 -7.54 10.08 -11.46
CA HIS A 111 -7.28 10.45 -10.05
C HIS A 111 -5.80 10.74 -9.74
N TYR A 112 -4.88 10.36 -10.63
CA TYR A 112 -3.43 10.50 -10.42
C TYR A 112 -2.74 11.25 -11.57
N CYS A 113 -2.39 10.55 -12.64
CA CYS A 113 -1.69 11.13 -13.81
C CYS A 113 -1.74 10.12 -14.97
N GLU A 114 -1.23 10.53 -16.14
CA GLU A 114 -1.03 9.61 -17.27
C GLU A 114 -0.14 8.42 -16.87
N HIS A 115 -0.56 7.20 -17.25
CA HIS A 115 0.17 5.98 -16.95
C HIS A 115 1.19 5.66 -18.04
N ILE A 116 2.48 5.68 -17.69
CA ILE A 116 3.59 5.51 -18.66
C ILE A 116 3.95 4.06 -18.96
N ASP A 117 3.29 3.09 -18.31
CA ASP A 117 3.56 1.66 -18.45
C ASP A 117 2.27 0.83 -18.48
N PRO A 118 1.37 1.09 -19.47
CA PRO A 118 0.08 0.42 -19.55
C PRO A 118 0.18 -1.09 -19.77
N GLU A 119 1.22 -1.56 -20.46
CA GLU A 119 1.42 -2.99 -20.73
C GLU A 119 1.58 -3.81 -19.43
N ASN A 120 2.42 -3.35 -18.50
CA ASN A 120 2.57 -4.02 -17.22
C ASN A 120 1.36 -3.80 -16.30
N LEU A 121 0.65 -2.67 -16.43
CA LEU A 121 -0.59 -2.43 -15.69
C LEU A 121 -1.64 -3.50 -15.98
N ASP A 122 -1.83 -3.87 -17.23
CA ASP A 122 -2.79 -4.91 -17.65
C ASP A 122 -2.47 -6.30 -17.10
N HIS A 123 -1.22 -6.52 -16.71
CA HIS A 123 -0.75 -7.79 -16.14
C HIS A 123 -0.52 -7.76 -14.63
N SER A 124 -0.79 -6.62 -13.99
CA SER A 124 -0.65 -6.48 -12.54
C SER A 124 -1.71 -7.27 -11.78
N VAL A 125 -1.32 -7.86 -10.67
CA VAL A 125 -2.24 -8.57 -9.76
C VAL A 125 -2.39 -7.77 -8.48
N TYR A 126 -3.62 -7.52 -8.06
CA TYR A 126 -3.90 -6.82 -6.81
C TYR A 126 -3.47 -7.65 -5.62
N GLY A 127 -2.61 -7.08 -4.79
CA GLY A 127 -1.85 -7.78 -3.75
C GLY A 127 -2.58 -7.94 -2.42
N LEU A 128 -3.85 -8.35 -2.42
CA LEU A 128 -4.62 -8.71 -1.23
C LEU A 128 -4.78 -10.24 -1.18
N PRO A 129 -3.90 -10.97 -0.43
CA PRO A 129 -3.86 -12.43 -0.48
C PRO A 129 -5.15 -13.12 -0.06
N GLU A 130 -5.95 -12.47 0.80
CA GLU A 130 -7.23 -12.99 1.27
C GLU A 130 -8.24 -13.12 0.12
N MET A 131 -8.12 -12.26 -0.91
CA MET A 131 -9.02 -12.25 -2.07
C MET A 131 -8.39 -12.85 -3.33
N TYR A 132 -7.06 -12.69 -3.51
CA TYR A 132 -6.38 -12.95 -4.79
C TYR A 132 -5.19 -13.91 -4.68
N ARG A 133 -5.15 -14.78 -3.65
CA ARG A 133 -4.02 -15.68 -3.35
C ARG A 133 -3.53 -16.48 -4.55
N GLU A 134 -4.43 -17.10 -5.31
CA GLU A 134 -4.04 -17.96 -6.43
C GLU A 134 -3.43 -17.14 -7.59
N SER A 135 -3.97 -15.95 -7.86
CA SER A 135 -3.42 -15.06 -8.87
C SER A 135 -2.03 -14.53 -8.47
N ILE A 136 -1.84 -14.22 -7.18
CA ILE A 136 -0.55 -13.72 -6.65
C ILE A 136 0.56 -14.77 -6.80
N LYS A 137 0.28 -16.06 -6.64
CA LYS A 137 1.28 -17.13 -6.78
C LYS A 137 1.99 -17.12 -8.14
N SER A 138 1.28 -16.81 -9.20
CA SER A 138 1.79 -16.79 -10.57
C SER A 138 2.20 -15.40 -11.05
N ALA A 139 1.93 -14.36 -10.25
CA ALA A 139 2.19 -12.98 -10.63
C ALA A 139 3.68 -12.67 -10.78
N ARG A 140 4.01 -11.81 -11.74
CA ARG A 140 5.31 -11.17 -11.88
C ARG A 140 5.31 -9.75 -11.31
N LEU A 141 4.14 -9.10 -11.34
CA LEU A 141 3.90 -7.78 -10.78
C LEU A 141 2.72 -7.86 -9.82
N VAL A 142 2.96 -7.53 -8.56
CA VAL A 142 1.94 -7.45 -7.52
C VAL A 142 1.77 -5.99 -7.11
N ALA A 143 0.57 -5.46 -7.25
CA ALA A 143 0.20 -4.13 -6.79
C ALA A 143 -0.32 -4.20 -5.36
N ASN A 144 0.52 -3.87 -4.39
CA ASN A 144 0.14 -3.91 -2.98
C ASN A 144 -0.93 -2.85 -2.66
N PRO A 145 -2.04 -3.20 -1.99
CA PRO A 145 -3.13 -2.29 -1.67
C PRO A 145 -2.72 -1.06 -0.88
N GLY A 146 -3.52 0.01 -0.96
CA GLY A 146 -3.45 1.10 0.01
C GLY A 146 -3.84 0.63 1.42
N CYS A 147 -3.40 1.35 2.46
CA CYS A 147 -3.71 0.99 3.86
C CYS A 147 -5.22 0.99 4.13
N TYR A 148 -5.91 2.07 3.79
CA TYR A 148 -7.37 2.15 3.93
C TYR A 148 -8.12 1.14 3.05
N PRO A 149 -7.80 0.95 1.75
CA PRO A 149 -8.40 -0.10 0.95
C PRO A 149 -8.20 -1.49 1.54
N THR A 150 -7.03 -1.81 2.09
CA THR A 150 -6.81 -3.09 2.78
C THR A 150 -7.82 -3.30 3.90
N ALA A 151 -7.96 -2.33 4.81
CA ALA A 151 -8.88 -2.43 5.92
C ALA A 151 -10.34 -2.49 5.45
N ALA A 152 -10.73 -1.61 4.51
CA ALA A 152 -12.08 -1.55 3.96
C ALA A 152 -12.49 -2.86 3.28
N LEU A 153 -11.63 -3.36 2.40
CA LEU A 153 -11.92 -4.57 1.63
C LEU A 153 -11.96 -5.82 2.52
N LEU A 154 -11.06 -5.96 3.49
CA LEU A 154 -11.11 -7.06 4.44
C LEU A 154 -12.37 -7.02 5.32
N GLY A 155 -12.78 -5.84 5.74
CA GLY A 155 -14.02 -5.68 6.51
C GLY A 155 -15.29 -5.98 5.69
N LEU A 156 -15.30 -5.60 4.41
CA LEU A 156 -16.47 -5.77 3.55
C LEU A 156 -16.53 -7.13 2.83
N HIS A 157 -15.39 -7.77 2.60
CA HIS A 157 -15.26 -8.95 1.74
C HIS A 157 -16.28 -10.06 2.01
N HIS A 158 -16.57 -10.31 3.29
CA HIS A 158 -17.49 -11.39 3.69
C HIS A 158 -18.97 -10.97 3.67
N PHE A 159 -19.26 -9.68 3.62
CA PHE A 159 -20.59 -9.14 3.79
C PHE A 159 -21.17 -8.50 2.53
N VAL A 160 -20.32 -8.10 1.59
CA VAL A 160 -20.71 -7.32 0.40
C VAL A 160 -21.82 -7.99 -0.43
N ASP A 161 -21.84 -9.31 -0.50
CA ASP A 161 -22.85 -10.06 -1.25
C ASP A 161 -24.26 -9.96 -0.60
N TYR A 162 -24.32 -9.69 0.70
CA TYR A 162 -25.56 -9.56 1.50
C TYR A 162 -26.04 -8.11 1.66
N ILE A 163 -25.25 -7.12 1.24
CA ILE A 163 -25.62 -5.72 1.31
C ILE A 163 -26.54 -5.40 0.12
N ASP A 164 -27.65 -4.68 0.41
CA ASP A 164 -28.52 -4.13 -0.60
C ASP A 164 -27.88 -2.89 -1.25
N GLU A 165 -27.71 -2.92 -2.58
CA GLU A 165 -27.07 -1.84 -3.33
C GLU A 165 -27.86 -0.52 -3.37
N ASN A 166 -29.12 -0.54 -2.95
CA ASN A 166 -29.92 0.67 -2.84
C ASN A 166 -29.56 1.53 -1.61
N TYR A 167 -28.71 1.02 -0.71
CA TYR A 167 -28.25 1.76 0.46
C TYR A 167 -26.77 2.12 0.36
N PRO A 168 -26.39 3.34 0.74
CA PRO A 168 -24.99 3.76 0.71
C PRO A 168 -24.15 3.04 1.78
N ILE A 169 -22.88 2.83 1.47
CA ILE A 169 -21.88 2.30 2.41
C ILE A 169 -21.06 3.49 2.94
N PHE A 170 -21.09 3.71 4.24
CA PHE A 170 -20.26 4.72 4.90
C PHE A 170 -19.02 4.07 5.52
N ILE A 171 -17.85 4.55 5.11
CA ILE A 171 -16.55 4.11 5.63
C ILE A 171 -15.91 5.26 6.38
N ASP A 172 -16.00 5.22 7.70
CA ASP A 172 -15.37 6.17 8.60
C ASP A 172 -14.05 5.60 9.11
N ALA A 173 -12.94 5.99 8.47
CA ALA A 173 -11.65 5.39 8.65
C ALA A 173 -10.69 6.27 9.50
N LYS A 174 -9.94 5.64 10.41
CA LYS A 174 -8.93 6.31 11.25
C LYS A 174 -7.56 5.74 10.96
N SER A 175 -6.59 6.62 10.70
CA SER A 175 -5.19 6.24 10.49
C SER A 175 -4.29 6.95 11.48
N GLY A 176 -3.32 6.25 12.01
CA GLY A 176 -2.22 6.88 12.75
C GLY A 176 -1.47 7.88 11.87
N VAL A 177 -0.99 8.96 12.47
CA VAL A 177 -0.28 10.05 11.76
C VAL A 177 0.93 9.56 10.97
N SER A 178 1.55 8.46 11.36
CA SER A 178 2.66 7.84 10.62
C SER A 178 2.27 7.37 9.22
N GLY A 179 0.97 7.09 8.96
CA GLY A 179 0.44 6.79 7.64
C GLY A 179 0.58 7.94 6.64
N ALA A 180 0.71 9.18 7.11
CA ALA A 180 1.00 10.34 6.28
C ALA A 180 2.48 10.40 5.81
N GLY A 181 3.33 9.48 6.27
CA GLY A 181 4.73 9.40 5.90
C GLY A 181 5.67 10.17 6.84
N LYS A 182 6.97 10.14 6.51
CA LYS A 182 8.04 10.69 7.35
C LYS A 182 8.16 12.21 7.28
N LYS A 183 7.65 12.83 6.20
CA LYS A 183 7.75 14.28 6.00
C LYS A 183 6.78 15.00 6.93
N CYS A 184 7.32 15.84 7.81
CA CYS A 184 6.50 16.70 8.66
C CYS A 184 5.81 17.80 7.85
N THR A 185 4.53 18.00 8.13
CA THR A 185 3.70 19.07 7.53
C THR A 185 3.00 19.85 8.63
N SER A 186 2.36 20.97 8.28
CA SER A 186 1.58 21.76 9.26
C SER A 186 0.48 20.97 9.95
N SER A 187 -0.14 20.01 9.25
CA SER A 187 -1.20 19.15 9.80
C SER A 187 -0.69 17.91 10.54
N THR A 188 0.55 17.47 10.28
CA THR A 188 1.16 16.30 10.94
C THR A 188 2.19 16.67 12.00
N HIS A 189 2.38 17.95 12.24
CA HIS A 189 3.23 18.47 13.32
C HIS A 189 2.65 18.06 14.68
N TYR A 190 3.51 17.77 15.66
CA TYR A 190 3.11 17.25 16.99
C TYR A 190 1.97 18.04 17.63
N ILE A 191 2.04 19.37 17.67
CA ILE A 191 1.00 20.21 18.29
C ILE A 191 -0.33 20.14 17.53
N ALA A 192 -0.32 19.93 16.21
CA ALA A 192 -1.53 19.85 15.41
C ALA A 192 -2.27 18.51 15.58
N ILE A 193 -1.53 17.42 15.82
CA ILE A 193 -2.09 16.07 15.88
C ILE A 193 -2.30 15.56 17.32
N ASN A 194 -1.53 16.06 18.30
CA ASN A 194 -1.61 15.58 19.67
C ASN A 194 -3.00 15.85 20.27
N GLU A 195 -3.60 14.83 20.90
CA GLU A 195 -4.95 14.89 21.49
C GLU A 195 -6.04 15.38 20.52
N ASN A 196 -5.84 15.15 19.22
CA ASN A 196 -6.73 15.62 18.17
C ASN A 196 -7.09 14.49 17.20
N ILE A 197 -8.31 14.58 16.66
CA ILE A 197 -8.79 13.74 15.55
C ILE A 197 -9.47 14.64 14.53
N PHE A 198 -9.07 14.57 13.28
CA PHE A 198 -9.67 15.39 12.25
C PHE A 198 -9.78 14.66 10.91
N PRO A 199 -10.87 14.89 10.15
CA PRO A 199 -11.02 14.37 8.81
C PRO A 199 -10.09 15.11 7.85
N TYR A 200 -9.61 14.42 6.83
CA TYR A 200 -8.86 15.03 5.74
C TYR A 200 -9.35 14.47 4.39
N LYS A 201 -9.50 15.34 3.40
CA LYS A 201 -10.01 14.99 2.06
C LYS A 201 -11.27 14.10 2.10
N PRO A 202 -12.30 14.41 2.87
CA PRO A 202 -13.55 13.65 2.84
C PRO A 202 -14.11 13.65 1.41
N PHE A 203 -14.55 12.49 0.91
CA PHE A 203 -15.10 12.29 -0.44
C PHE A 203 -14.15 12.64 -1.61
N GLU A 204 -12.90 12.96 -1.33
CA GLU A 204 -11.88 13.33 -2.33
C GLU A 204 -10.59 12.52 -2.19
N HIS A 205 -10.59 11.57 -1.28
CA HIS A 205 -9.38 10.79 -1.00
C HIS A 205 -9.13 9.76 -2.10
N ARG A 206 -7.89 9.70 -2.60
CA ARG A 206 -7.49 8.82 -3.70
C ARG A 206 -7.62 7.32 -3.46
N HIS A 207 -7.89 6.88 -2.22
CA HIS A 207 -8.23 5.49 -1.91
C HIS A 207 -9.71 5.15 -2.16
N GLU A 208 -10.60 6.15 -2.27
CA GLU A 208 -12.02 5.91 -2.53
C GLU A 208 -12.26 5.16 -3.86
N PRO A 209 -11.71 5.61 -5.01
CA PRO A 209 -11.85 4.88 -6.26
C PRO A 209 -11.25 3.47 -6.23
N GLU A 210 -10.19 3.23 -5.43
CA GLU A 210 -9.63 1.89 -5.22
C GLU A 210 -10.62 0.98 -4.51
N ILE A 211 -11.26 1.46 -3.45
CA ILE A 211 -12.30 0.72 -2.71
C ILE A 211 -13.48 0.41 -3.63
N HIS A 212 -14.00 1.42 -4.34
CA HIS A 212 -15.10 1.26 -5.29
C HIS A 212 -14.82 0.18 -6.35
N GLU A 213 -13.67 0.28 -7.02
CA GLU A 213 -13.33 -0.66 -8.09
C GLU A 213 -13.22 -2.10 -7.57
N LYS A 214 -12.58 -2.31 -6.42
CA LYS A 214 -12.38 -3.67 -5.90
C LYS A 214 -13.66 -4.27 -5.31
N ILE A 215 -14.54 -3.47 -4.73
CA ILE A 215 -15.87 -3.92 -4.29
C ILE A 215 -16.73 -4.29 -5.49
N TYR A 216 -16.74 -3.46 -6.54
CA TYR A 216 -17.45 -3.78 -7.78
C TYR A 216 -16.97 -5.08 -8.42
N LEU A 217 -15.65 -5.28 -8.53
CA LEU A 217 -15.06 -6.51 -9.07
C LEU A 217 -15.43 -7.75 -8.25
N LYS A 218 -15.63 -7.61 -6.95
CA LYS A 218 -15.99 -8.72 -6.05
C LYS A 218 -17.48 -9.07 -6.14
N SER A 219 -18.36 -8.08 -6.13
CA SER A 219 -19.82 -8.26 -5.96
C SER A 219 -20.62 -8.08 -7.25
N SER A 220 -20.04 -7.46 -8.28
CA SER A 220 -20.73 -6.96 -9.47
C SER A 220 -21.84 -5.94 -9.17
N LYS A 221 -21.86 -5.37 -7.97
CA LYS A 221 -22.81 -4.35 -7.50
C LYS A 221 -22.14 -2.97 -7.45
N ALA A 222 -22.88 -1.95 -7.88
CA ALA A 222 -22.42 -0.56 -7.88
C ALA A 222 -22.94 0.16 -6.64
N PHE A 223 -22.22 0.03 -5.52
CA PHE A 223 -22.55 0.72 -4.29
C PHE A 223 -22.21 2.21 -4.34
N ASP A 224 -23.05 3.04 -3.71
CA ASP A 224 -22.69 4.38 -3.34
C ASP A 224 -21.83 4.33 -2.06
N ILE A 225 -20.53 4.63 -2.18
CA ILE A 225 -19.56 4.53 -1.08
C ILE A 225 -19.12 5.92 -0.68
N HIS A 226 -19.27 6.24 0.59
CA HIS A 226 -18.82 7.48 1.20
C HIS A 226 -17.62 7.20 2.10
N PHE A 227 -16.45 7.67 1.69
CA PHE A 227 -15.20 7.44 2.41
C PHE A 227 -14.71 8.70 3.11
N VAL A 228 -14.59 8.66 4.43
CA VAL A 228 -14.11 9.77 5.26
C VAL A 228 -12.92 9.33 6.09
N PRO A 229 -11.69 9.64 5.64
CA PRO A 229 -10.48 9.33 6.39
C PRO A 229 -10.18 10.38 7.46
N HIS A 230 -9.67 9.91 8.61
CA HIS A 230 -9.22 10.75 9.72
C HIS A 230 -7.76 10.45 10.07
N LEU A 231 -7.07 11.43 10.61
CA LEU A 231 -5.80 11.24 11.30
C LEU A 231 -6.00 11.27 12.82
N ILE A 232 -5.31 10.36 13.50
CA ILE A 232 -5.28 10.26 14.96
C ILE A 232 -3.84 10.30 15.48
N PRO A 233 -3.59 10.69 16.75
CA PRO A 233 -2.26 10.78 17.34
C PRO A 233 -1.71 9.40 17.73
N ALA A 234 -1.60 8.51 16.76
CA ALA A 234 -1.03 7.19 16.90
C ALA A 234 0.18 7.01 15.98
N THR A 235 1.20 6.33 16.47
CA THR A 235 2.34 5.91 15.66
C THR A 235 2.21 4.42 15.40
N ARG A 236 2.23 4.05 14.09
CA ARG A 236 2.25 2.65 13.64
C ARG A 236 1.45 1.73 14.55
N ALA A 237 0.16 1.86 14.56
CA ALA A 237 -0.68 0.83 15.10
C ALA A 237 -0.49 -0.39 14.19
N ASP A 238 0.45 -1.22 14.53
CA ASP A 238 0.79 -2.52 13.95
C ASP A 238 0.22 -2.78 12.56
N LEU A 239 0.98 -2.45 11.49
CA LEU A 239 0.69 -2.75 10.06
C LEU A 239 -0.67 -2.28 9.51
N ASN A 240 -1.61 -1.94 10.38
CA ASN A 240 -2.93 -1.42 10.04
C ASN A 240 -3.12 -0.07 10.72
N ASP A 241 -2.55 0.97 10.18
CA ASP A 241 -2.77 2.35 10.62
C ASP A 241 -4.23 2.82 10.42
N ALA A 242 -5.10 1.97 9.90
CA ALA A 242 -6.49 2.27 9.66
C ALA A 242 -7.40 1.47 10.59
N TYR A 243 -7.90 2.12 11.64
CA TYR A 243 -9.09 1.63 12.34
C TYR A 243 -10.32 2.00 11.51
N MET A 244 -11.01 0.99 11.00
CA MET A 244 -12.21 1.19 10.22
C MET A 244 -13.43 0.87 11.08
N LEU A 245 -14.26 1.88 11.29
CA LEU A 245 -15.61 1.68 11.80
C LEU A 245 -16.56 1.60 10.60
N ILE A 246 -16.96 0.40 10.22
CA ILE A 246 -17.98 0.19 9.18
C ILE A 246 -19.35 0.33 9.86
N HIS A 247 -19.80 1.57 10.00
CA HIS A 247 -21.07 1.86 10.69
C HIS A 247 -22.29 1.28 9.93
N ALA A 248 -22.23 1.30 8.60
CA ALA A 248 -23.30 0.81 7.74
C ALA A 248 -23.56 -0.69 7.86
N ILE A 249 -22.53 -1.51 8.05
CA ILE A 249 -22.69 -2.97 8.19
C ILE A 249 -23.51 -3.31 9.44
N LEU A 250 -23.28 -2.62 10.55
CA LEU A 250 -24.03 -2.86 11.80
C LEU A 250 -25.48 -2.42 11.69
N GLN A 251 -25.79 -1.34 10.98
CA GLN A 251 -27.18 -0.91 10.75
C GLN A 251 -27.91 -1.83 9.77
N GLN A 252 -27.24 -2.23 8.68
CA GLN A 252 -27.85 -3.14 7.68
C GLN A 252 -28.03 -4.57 8.19
N LEU A 253 -27.12 -5.07 9.03
CA LEU A 253 -27.29 -6.38 9.69
C LEU A 253 -28.44 -6.39 10.70
N THR A 254 -28.86 -5.21 11.19
CA THR A 254 -30.04 -5.09 12.05
C THR A 254 -31.34 -5.21 11.24
N ILE A 255 -31.35 -4.75 9.99
CA ILE A 255 -32.50 -4.83 9.07
C ILE A 255 -32.73 -6.27 8.58
N LEU A 256 -31.69 -7.10 8.48
CA LEU A 256 -31.82 -8.52 8.08
C LEU A 256 -32.38 -9.43 9.20
N LYS A 257 -32.78 -8.88 10.35
CA LYS A 257 -33.39 -9.63 11.45
C LYS A 257 -34.92 -9.43 11.55
N GLU A 258 -35.51 -8.60 10.70
CA GLU A 258 -36.95 -8.48 10.50
C GLU A 258 -37.41 -9.19 9.23
#